data_528e92a4a3c8a62210e7eb273dbf3c91
#
_entry.id   528e92a4a3c8a62210e7eb273dbf3c91
#
_cell.length_a   1.000
_cell.length_b   1.000
_cell.length_c   1.000
_cell.angle_alpha   90.00
_cell.angle_beta   90.00
_cell.angle_gamma   90.00
#
_symmetry.space_group_name_H-M   'P 1'
#
loop_
_entity.id
_entity.type
_entity.pdbx_description
1 polymer ?
#
loop_
_entity_poly.entity_id
_entity_poly.type
_entity_poly.pdbx_seq_one_letter_code
_entity_poly.pdbx_strand_id
1 'polypeptide(L)'
;DYTIWYENGQIEIAKTYKNGKLEGKSSSWYKSGQLWQEVNFIENKEDGKLTVWYEDGKINSEANFKDGKLDGKFTVWYEDGQINNEANFKDGKRNGKFTVWLEDGQIDNEAFFKDAEQVSSSVWSYNDKNQPYLKKNFKDGVIVSQTEYLHNDNGMIEIHSSYKDGECISSGGGCLPSLEL
;
A
#
# COMPACT_ATOMS: atom_id res chain seq x y z
N ASP A 1 -3.41 18.75 29.30
CA ASP A 1 -2.57 18.83 28.11
C ASP A 1 -1.13 18.59 28.49
N TYR A 2 -0.37 17.95 27.62
CA TYR A 2 1.04 17.70 27.77
C TYR A 2 1.76 18.16 26.50
N THR A 3 2.82 19.00 26.65
CA THR A 3 3.53 19.56 25.50
C THR A 3 5.03 19.47 25.75
N ILE A 4 5.76 19.02 24.72
CA ILE A 4 7.21 19.01 24.65
C ILE A 4 7.64 20.00 23.55
N TRP A 5 8.78 20.65 23.72
CA TRP A 5 9.36 21.60 22.79
C TRP A 5 10.77 21.17 22.40
N TYR A 6 11.12 21.43 21.15
CA TYR A 6 12.50 21.41 20.69
C TYR A 6 13.35 22.50 21.35
N GLU A 7 14.66 22.36 21.31
CA GLU A 7 15.60 23.38 21.80
C GLU A 7 15.45 24.75 21.09
N ASN A 8 14.93 24.76 19.86
CA ASN A 8 14.62 25.97 19.11
C ASN A 8 13.33 26.69 19.53
N GLY A 9 12.62 26.15 20.52
CA GLY A 9 11.38 26.70 21.06
C GLY A 9 10.11 26.31 20.31
N GLN A 10 10.21 25.52 19.24
CA GLN A 10 9.04 25.00 18.54
C GLN A 10 8.45 23.77 19.26
N ILE A 11 7.15 23.55 19.12
CA ILE A 11 6.49 22.37 19.68
C ILE A 11 7.01 21.13 18.94
N GLU A 12 7.38 20.11 19.71
CA GLU A 12 7.72 18.78 19.22
C GLU A 12 6.52 17.83 19.31
N ILE A 13 5.85 17.82 20.46
CA ILE A 13 4.70 16.93 20.72
C ILE A 13 3.66 17.69 21.56
N ALA A 14 2.38 17.53 21.19
CA ALA A 14 1.25 17.92 22.03
C ALA A 14 0.27 16.74 22.16
N LYS A 15 -0.17 16.50 23.41
CA LYS A 15 -1.07 15.39 23.75
C LYS A 15 -2.14 15.87 24.73
N THR A 16 -3.33 15.31 24.61
CA THR A 16 -4.42 15.56 25.53
C THR A 16 -4.66 14.33 26.42
N TYR A 17 -4.81 14.57 27.71
CA TYR A 17 -5.10 13.53 28.69
C TYR A 17 -6.39 13.85 29.43
N LYS A 18 -7.17 12.79 29.71
CA LYS A 18 -8.35 12.84 30.58
C LYS A 18 -8.27 11.69 31.57
N ASN A 19 -8.36 11.99 32.85
CA ASN A 19 -8.27 11.00 33.95
C ASN A 19 -6.99 10.10 33.84
N GLY A 20 -5.85 10.70 33.47
CA GLY A 20 -4.57 9.98 33.34
C GLY A 20 -4.41 9.13 32.08
N LYS A 21 -5.41 9.10 31.19
CA LYS A 21 -5.35 8.39 29.92
C LYS A 21 -5.25 9.38 28.75
N LEU A 22 -4.55 8.99 27.68
CA LEU A 22 -4.58 9.71 26.40
C LEU A 22 -6.03 9.72 25.88
N GLU A 23 -6.52 10.91 25.58
CA GLU A 23 -7.89 11.13 25.13
C GLU A 23 -7.93 12.32 24.17
N GLY A 24 -8.43 12.10 22.97
CA GLY A 24 -8.48 13.12 21.92
C GLY A 24 -7.19 13.16 21.08
N LYS A 25 -6.91 14.32 20.51
CA LYS A 25 -5.86 14.53 19.53
C LYS A 25 -4.45 14.46 20.14
N SER A 26 -3.55 13.74 19.48
CA SER A 26 -2.10 13.80 19.68
C SER A 26 -1.46 14.27 18.38
N SER A 27 -0.59 15.27 18.45
CA SER A 27 0.12 15.83 17.30
C SER A 27 1.60 15.92 17.58
N SER A 28 2.43 15.71 16.56
CA SER A 28 3.88 15.85 16.60
C SER A 28 4.35 16.69 15.42
N TRP A 29 5.46 17.43 15.57
CA TRP A 29 5.97 18.33 14.55
C TRP A 29 7.45 18.05 14.29
N TYR A 30 7.91 18.38 13.09
CA TYR A 30 9.33 18.51 12.74
C TYR A 30 9.97 19.71 13.44
N LYS A 31 11.30 19.74 13.50
CA LYS A 31 12.05 20.92 14.03
C LYS A 31 11.82 22.21 13.24
N SER A 32 11.37 22.10 12.00
CA SER A 32 10.95 23.22 11.15
C SER A 32 9.63 23.84 11.59
N GLY A 33 8.85 23.15 12.44
CA GLY A 33 7.50 23.54 12.85
C GLY A 33 6.40 22.98 11.95
N GLN A 34 6.75 22.30 10.87
CA GLN A 34 5.79 21.59 10.04
C GLN A 34 5.19 20.42 10.82
N LEU A 35 3.88 20.21 10.72
CA LEU A 35 3.21 19.05 11.31
C LEU A 35 3.77 17.76 10.70
N TRP A 36 4.20 16.83 11.56
CA TRP A 36 4.70 15.53 11.15
C TRP A 36 3.62 14.48 11.20
N GLN A 37 2.87 14.42 12.32
CA GLN A 37 1.82 13.42 12.45
C GLN A 37 0.69 13.91 13.36
N GLU A 38 -0.52 13.41 13.10
CA GLU A 38 -1.71 13.61 13.92
C GLU A 38 -2.54 12.34 14.02
N VAL A 39 -2.99 12.00 15.23
CA VAL A 39 -3.84 10.84 15.49
C VAL A 39 -4.73 11.10 16.70
N ASN A 40 -5.94 10.51 16.72
CA ASN A 40 -6.82 10.55 17.87
C ASN A 40 -6.65 9.33 18.78
N PHE A 41 -6.84 9.55 20.07
CA PHE A 41 -6.83 8.51 21.10
C PHE A 41 -8.14 8.48 21.87
N ILE A 42 -8.58 7.28 22.23
CA ILE A 42 -9.63 6.99 23.21
C ILE A 42 -9.04 6.00 24.22
N GLU A 43 -8.98 6.39 25.49
CA GLU A 43 -8.49 5.56 26.58
C GLU A 43 -7.10 4.91 26.31
N ASN A 44 -6.13 5.68 25.85
CA ASN A 44 -4.76 5.27 25.46
C ASN A 44 -4.66 4.43 24.19
N LYS A 45 -5.73 4.25 23.43
CA LYS A 45 -5.70 3.51 22.16
C LYS A 45 -5.94 4.47 21.00
N GLU A 46 -5.23 4.29 19.90
CA GLU A 46 -5.53 5.00 18.66
C GLU A 46 -6.95 4.67 18.22
N ASP A 47 -7.74 5.70 17.91
CA ASP A 47 -9.11 5.56 17.40
C ASP A 47 -9.42 6.67 16.41
N GLY A 48 -9.75 6.29 15.18
CA GLY A 48 -9.95 7.19 14.07
C GLY A 48 -8.76 7.30 13.13
N LYS A 49 -8.64 8.43 12.44
CA LYS A 49 -7.64 8.65 11.39
C LYS A 49 -6.28 9.03 11.98
N LEU A 50 -5.23 8.37 11.52
CA LEU A 50 -3.84 8.83 11.58
C LEU A 50 -3.49 9.47 10.25
N THR A 51 -2.84 10.62 10.26
CA THR A 51 -2.19 11.22 9.10
C THR A 51 -0.74 11.55 9.44
N VAL A 52 0.17 11.22 8.54
CA VAL A 52 1.60 11.55 8.60
C VAL A 52 1.92 12.42 7.38
N TRP A 53 2.74 13.44 7.57
CA TRP A 53 3.17 14.35 6.51
C TRP A 53 4.69 14.29 6.34
N TYR A 54 5.15 14.54 5.14
CA TYR A 54 6.52 14.90 4.83
C TYR A 54 6.84 16.30 5.40
N GLU A 55 8.12 16.64 5.50
CA GLU A 55 8.54 17.95 6.01
C GLU A 55 8.15 19.11 5.08
N ASP A 56 7.91 18.85 3.78
CA ASP A 56 7.37 19.82 2.82
C ASP A 56 5.85 20.05 2.96
N GLY A 57 5.18 19.34 3.88
CA GLY A 57 3.76 19.45 4.19
C GLY A 57 2.84 18.57 3.35
N LYS A 58 3.36 17.81 2.39
CA LYS A 58 2.57 16.82 1.65
C LYS A 58 2.27 15.60 2.51
N ILE A 59 1.18 14.92 2.23
CA ILE A 59 0.82 13.69 2.94
C ILE A 59 1.81 12.59 2.56
N ASN A 60 2.40 11.94 3.59
CA ASN A 60 3.20 10.74 3.48
C ASN A 60 2.34 9.48 3.58
N SER A 61 1.51 9.41 4.64
CA SER A 61 0.64 8.25 4.84
C SER A 61 -0.62 8.58 5.62
N GLU A 62 -1.67 7.80 5.37
CA GLU A 62 -2.92 7.81 6.13
C GLU A 62 -3.33 6.40 6.52
N ALA A 63 -3.87 6.27 7.72
CA ALA A 63 -4.39 5.02 8.25
C ALA A 63 -5.66 5.26 9.05
N ASN A 64 -6.48 4.24 9.21
CA ASN A 64 -7.59 4.26 10.13
C ASN A 64 -7.36 3.24 11.24
N PHE A 65 -7.63 3.65 12.47
CA PHE A 65 -7.50 2.85 13.66
C PHE A 65 -8.85 2.70 14.36
N LYS A 66 -9.03 1.56 15.00
CA LYS A 66 -10.11 1.28 15.91
C LYS A 66 -9.60 0.47 17.10
N ASP A 67 -9.81 0.94 18.31
CA ASP A 67 -9.35 0.28 19.54
C ASP A 67 -7.84 -0.06 19.51
N GLY A 68 -6.99 0.80 18.93
CA GLY A 68 -5.53 0.61 18.82
C GLY A 68 -5.09 -0.36 17.71
N LYS A 69 -5.99 -0.75 16.81
CA LYS A 69 -5.68 -1.64 15.69
C LYS A 69 -6.00 -0.96 14.36
N LEU A 70 -5.20 -1.22 13.34
CA LEU A 70 -5.52 -0.81 11.98
C LEU A 70 -6.87 -1.43 11.58
N ASP A 71 -7.83 -0.58 11.17
CA ASP A 71 -9.16 -1.00 10.71
C ASP A 71 -9.63 -0.07 9.59
N GLY A 72 -9.66 -0.57 8.36
CA GLY A 72 -9.96 0.20 7.17
C GLY A 72 -8.78 0.38 6.24
N LYS A 73 -8.81 1.45 5.46
CA LYS A 73 -7.81 1.75 4.44
C LYS A 73 -6.53 2.31 5.06
N PHE A 74 -5.39 1.86 4.54
CA PHE A 74 -4.05 2.42 4.74
C PHE A 74 -3.50 2.82 3.38
N THR A 75 -2.97 4.04 3.25
CA THR A 75 -2.38 4.56 2.01
C THR A 75 -1.06 5.24 2.31
N VAL A 76 -0.07 5.01 1.46
CA VAL A 76 1.23 5.69 1.46
C VAL A 76 1.42 6.39 0.13
N TRP A 77 1.99 7.59 0.15
CA TRP A 77 2.32 8.38 -1.03
C TRP A 77 3.82 8.58 -1.16
N TYR A 78 4.31 8.71 -2.37
CA TYR A 78 5.63 9.23 -2.70
C TYR A 78 5.71 10.75 -2.39
N GLU A 79 6.91 11.30 -2.33
CA GLU A 79 7.13 12.75 -2.09
C GLU A 79 6.56 13.64 -3.22
N ASP A 80 6.40 13.11 -4.44
CA ASP A 80 5.76 13.81 -5.55
C ASP A 80 4.22 13.87 -5.41
N GLY A 81 3.63 13.11 -4.48
CA GLY A 81 2.19 13.03 -4.18
C GLY A 81 1.46 11.90 -4.91
N GLN A 82 2.16 11.08 -5.70
CA GLN A 82 1.57 9.88 -6.29
C GLN A 82 1.43 8.79 -5.22
N ILE A 83 0.46 7.88 -5.40
CA ILE A 83 0.27 6.77 -4.47
C ILE A 83 1.41 5.77 -4.66
N ASN A 84 2.07 5.39 -3.55
CA ASN A 84 3.06 4.32 -3.49
C ASN A 84 2.39 2.97 -3.23
N ASN A 85 1.57 2.89 -2.19
CA ASN A 85 0.81 1.67 -1.91
C ASN A 85 -0.50 1.94 -1.16
N GLU A 86 -1.44 1.01 -1.34
CA GLU A 86 -2.70 0.94 -0.58
C GLU A 86 -2.93 -0.46 -0.06
N ALA A 87 -3.45 -0.56 1.15
CA ALA A 87 -3.85 -1.80 1.78
C ALA A 87 -5.17 -1.63 2.53
N ASN A 88 -5.89 -2.72 2.73
CA ASN A 88 -7.04 -2.76 3.60
C ASN A 88 -6.75 -3.65 4.81
N PHE A 89 -7.19 -3.19 5.98
CA PHE A 89 -7.01 -3.87 7.25
C PHE A 89 -8.36 -4.08 7.94
N LYS A 90 -8.44 -5.14 8.73
CA LYS A 90 -9.51 -5.40 9.67
C LYS A 90 -8.95 -6.00 10.95
N ASP A 91 -9.28 -5.41 12.09
CA ASP A 91 -8.78 -5.84 13.40
C ASP A 91 -7.24 -6.01 13.45
N GLY A 92 -6.49 -5.16 12.78
CA GLY A 92 -5.02 -5.17 12.69
C GLY A 92 -4.44 -6.15 11.66
N LYS A 93 -5.25 -6.91 10.94
CA LYS A 93 -4.82 -7.88 9.93
C LYS A 93 -5.10 -7.36 8.52
N ARG A 94 -4.19 -7.62 7.56
CA ARG A 94 -4.48 -7.37 6.16
C ARG A 94 -5.72 -8.15 5.73
N ASN A 95 -6.70 -7.46 5.14
CA ASN A 95 -7.96 -8.05 4.70
C ASN A 95 -8.49 -7.28 3.49
N GLY A 96 -8.50 -7.90 2.33
CA GLY A 96 -8.87 -7.29 1.06
C GLY A 96 -7.68 -7.00 0.16
N LYS A 97 -7.85 -6.04 -0.75
CA LYS A 97 -6.87 -5.69 -1.78
C LYS A 97 -5.67 -4.95 -1.18
N PHE A 98 -4.49 -5.30 -1.67
CA PHE A 98 -3.23 -4.58 -1.52
C PHE A 98 -2.70 -4.25 -2.92
N THR A 99 -2.25 -3.03 -3.15
CA THR A 99 -1.67 -2.61 -4.43
C THR A 99 -0.42 -1.78 -4.15
N VAL A 100 0.62 -2.02 -4.93
CA VAL A 100 1.85 -1.23 -4.98
C VAL A 100 1.96 -0.61 -6.36
N TRP A 101 2.36 0.66 -6.41
CA TRP A 101 2.62 1.40 -7.64
C TRP A 101 4.09 1.82 -7.68
N LEU A 102 4.64 1.87 -8.87
CA LEU A 102 5.92 2.49 -9.17
C LEU A 102 5.78 4.03 -9.15
N GLU A 103 6.91 4.74 -9.07
CA GLU A 103 6.94 6.23 -9.06
C GLU A 103 6.33 6.87 -10.32
N ASP A 104 6.25 6.15 -11.43
CA ASP A 104 5.60 6.58 -12.66
C ASP A 104 4.08 6.32 -12.69
N GLY A 105 3.50 5.80 -11.58
CA GLY A 105 2.08 5.51 -11.41
C GLY A 105 1.64 4.15 -11.97
N GLN A 106 2.54 3.34 -12.50
CA GLN A 106 2.21 2.00 -12.97
C GLN A 106 2.07 1.02 -11.80
N ILE A 107 1.24 -0.01 -11.98
CA ILE A 107 1.06 -1.06 -10.95
C ILE A 107 2.26 -2.01 -11.00
N ASP A 108 2.99 -2.11 -9.90
CA ASP A 108 4.02 -3.12 -9.70
C ASP A 108 3.42 -4.46 -9.26
N ASN A 109 2.60 -4.40 -8.22
CA ASN A 109 2.04 -5.60 -7.58
C ASN A 109 0.63 -5.36 -7.08
N GLU A 110 -0.22 -6.37 -7.22
CA GLU A 110 -1.52 -6.46 -6.53
C GLU A 110 -1.61 -7.79 -5.79
N ALA A 111 -2.18 -7.78 -4.61
CA ALA A 111 -2.46 -8.99 -3.85
C ALA A 111 -3.81 -8.88 -3.14
N PHE A 112 -4.41 -10.03 -2.85
CA PHE A 112 -5.60 -10.14 -2.01
C PHE A 112 -5.27 -10.93 -0.75
N PHE A 113 -5.69 -10.38 0.38
CA PHE A 113 -5.50 -10.96 1.70
C PHE A 113 -6.85 -11.28 2.34
N LYS A 114 -6.88 -12.37 3.10
CA LYS A 114 -7.96 -12.74 4.01
C LYS A 114 -7.35 -13.12 5.35
N ASP A 115 -7.70 -12.42 6.42
CA ASP A 115 -7.23 -12.67 7.78
C ASP A 115 -5.69 -12.72 7.91
N ALA A 116 -4.98 -11.87 7.16
CA ALA A 116 -3.53 -11.77 6.98
C ALA A 116 -2.90 -12.82 6.04
N GLU A 117 -3.64 -13.82 5.56
CA GLU A 117 -3.14 -14.78 4.58
C GLU A 117 -3.31 -14.23 3.15
N GLN A 118 -2.25 -14.31 2.34
CA GLN A 118 -2.32 -13.94 0.93
C GLN A 118 -3.00 -15.04 0.13
N VAL A 119 -4.17 -14.75 -0.44
CA VAL A 119 -4.96 -15.72 -1.21
C VAL A 119 -4.69 -15.66 -2.71
N SER A 120 -4.23 -14.51 -3.21
CA SER A 120 -3.83 -14.34 -4.61
C SER A 120 -2.92 -13.12 -4.77
N SER A 121 -2.16 -13.09 -5.87
CA SER A 121 -1.41 -11.90 -6.28
C SER A 121 -1.28 -11.80 -7.79
N SER A 122 -0.96 -10.60 -8.28
CA SER A 122 -0.59 -10.31 -9.65
C SER A 122 0.69 -9.49 -9.64
N VAL A 123 1.66 -9.88 -10.47
CA VAL A 123 2.92 -9.15 -10.66
C VAL A 123 2.99 -8.68 -12.10
N TRP A 124 3.40 -7.44 -12.29
CA TRP A 124 3.53 -6.80 -13.59
C TRP A 124 5.01 -6.60 -13.92
N SER A 125 5.36 -6.72 -15.19
CA SER A 125 6.70 -6.42 -15.71
C SER A 125 6.59 -5.46 -16.89
N TYR A 126 7.52 -4.51 -16.98
CA TYR A 126 7.51 -3.42 -17.95
C TYR A 126 8.81 -3.44 -18.77
N ASN A 127 8.73 -3.07 -20.04
CA ASN A 127 9.88 -2.92 -20.93
C ASN A 127 10.56 -1.54 -20.74
N ASP A 128 11.68 -1.32 -21.46
CA ASP A 128 12.46 -0.07 -21.39
C ASP A 128 11.67 1.20 -21.83
N LYS A 129 10.50 1.02 -22.44
CA LYS A 129 9.57 2.11 -22.81
C LYS A 129 8.44 2.27 -21.80
N ASN A 130 8.53 1.65 -20.64
CA ASN A 130 7.51 1.68 -19.60
C ASN A 130 6.15 1.10 -20.04
N GLN A 131 6.16 0.16 -20.98
CA GLN A 131 4.97 -0.52 -21.44
C GLN A 131 4.89 -1.90 -20.77
N PRO A 132 3.72 -2.33 -20.25
CA PRO A 132 3.59 -3.65 -19.68
C PRO A 132 3.87 -4.70 -20.77
N TYR A 133 4.72 -5.68 -20.46
CA TYR A 133 4.95 -6.79 -21.38
C TYR A 133 4.55 -8.14 -20.80
N LEU A 134 4.41 -8.22 -19.47
CA LEU A 134 4.05 -9.46 -18.80
C LEU A 134 3.25 -9.18 -17.53
N LYS A 135 2.17 -9.94 -17.32
CA LYS A 135 1.46 -10.03 -16.06
C LYS A 135 1.35 -11.51 -15.65
N LYS A 136 1.81 -11.84 -14.45
CA LYS A 136 1.62 -13.17 -13.85
C LYS A 136 0.62 -13.09 -12.72
N ASN A 137 -0.32 -14.04 -12.67
CA ASN A 137 -1.27 -14.17 -11.60
C ASN A 137 -0.99 -15.46 -10.81
N PHE A 138 -1.00 -15.35 -9.50
CA PHE A 138 -0.68 -16.42 -8.57
C PHE A 138 -1.88 -16.70 -7.67
N LYS A 139 -2.01 -17.96 -7.29
CA LYS A 139 -2.91 -18.42 -6.23
C LYS A 139 -2.13 -19.43 -5.38
N ASP A 140 -2.12 -19.23 -4.07
CA ASP A 140 -1.37 -20.08 -3.11
C ASP A 140 0.11 -20.27 -3.52
N GLY A 141 0.74 -19.19 -4.05
CA GLY A 141 2.13 -19.20 -4.51
C GLY A 141 2.38 -19.85 -5.87
N VAL A 142 1.36 -20.42 -6.51
CA VAL A 142 1.47 -21.08 -7.83
C VAL A 142 0.92 -20.16 -8.93
N ILE A 143 1.59 -20.10 -10.08
CA ILE A 143 1.09 -19.37 -11.25
C ILE A 143 -0.19 -20.06 -11.75
N VAL A 144 -1.29 -19.32 -11.80
CA VAL A 144 -2.58 -19.80 -12.33
C VAL A 144 -2.92 -19.23 -13.70
N SER A 145 -2.36 -18.07 -14.04
CA SER A 145 -2.44 -17.51 -15.39
C SER A 145 -1.32 -16.49 -15.64
N GLN A 146 -1.05 -16.28 -16.92
CA GLN A 146 -0.07 -15.30 -17.41
C GLN A 146 -0.69 -14.59 -18.62
N THR A 147 -0.40 -13.29 -18.75
CA THR A 147 -0.76 -12.48 -19.92
C THR A 147 0.51 -11.84 -20.45
N GLU A 148 0.82 -12.05 -21.71
CA GLU A 148 1.86 -11.30 -22.44
C GLU A 148 1.20 -10.17 -23.24
N TYR A 149 1.89 -9.03 -23.27
CA TYR A 149 1.49 -7.86 -24.02
C TYR A 149 2.51 -7.59 -25.11
N LEU A 150 2.14 -7.82 -26.37
CA LEU A 150 2.96 -7.50 -27.53
C LEU A 150 2.54 -6.14 -28.09
N HIS A 151 3.50 -5.24 -28.19
CA HIS A 151 3.28 -3.89 -28.72
C HIS A 151 3.80 -3.80 -30.15
N ASN A 152 2.92 -3.45 -31.09
CA ASN A 152 3.25 -3.20 -32.49
C ASN A 152 2.61 -1.88 -32.96
N ASP A 153 2.87 -1.51 -34.23
CA ASP A 153 2.39 -0.25 -34.83
C ASP A 153 0.84 -0.16 -34.90
N ASN A 154 0.13 -1.28 -34.77
CA ASN A 154 -1.32 -1.37 -34.82
C ASN A 154 -1.97 -1.39 -33.43
N GLY A 155 -1.16 -1.38 -32.36
CA GLY A 155 -1.60 -1.39 -30.98
C GLY A 155 -1.05 -2.56 -30.15
N MET A 156 -1.63 -2.75 -28.96
CA MET A 156 -1.24 -3.82 -28.02
C MET A 156 -2.01 -5.10 -28.33
N ILE A 157 -1.30 -6.22 -28.38
CA ILE A 157 -1.87 -7.57 -28.50
C ILE A 157 -1.67 -8.28 -27.17
N GLU A 158 -2.72 -8.91 -26.65
CA GLU A 158 -2.69 -9.70 -25.43
C GLU A 158 -2.70 -11.19 -25.76
N ILE A 159 -1.80 -11.95 -25.14
CA ILE A 159 -1.75 -13.41 -25.22
C ILE A 159 -1.95 -13.96 -23.82
N HIS A 160 -3.00 -14.74 -23.63
CA HIS A 160 -3.35 -15.34 -22.35
C HIS A 160 -3.00 -16.81 -22.30
N SER A 161 -2.36 -17.23 -21.22
CA SER A 161 -2.13 -18.65 -20.88
C SER A 161 -2.67 -18.94 -19.49
N SER A 162 -3.31 -20.09 -19.32
CA SER A 162 -3.81 -20.57 -18.03
C SER A 162 -3.05 -21.81 -17.60
N TYR A 163 -2.81 -21.94 -16.30
CA TYR A 163 -2.04 -23.03 -15.72
C TYR A 163 -2.85 -23.76 -14.64
N LYS A 164 -2.61 -25.05 -14.52
CA LYS A 164 -3.09 -25.89 -13.42
C LYS A 164 -1.93 -26.74 -12.93
N ASP A 165 -1.66 -26.71 -11.63
CA ASP A 165 -0.55 -27.44 -11.00
C ASP A 165 0.82 -27.21 -11.69
N GLY A 166 1.02 -26.00 -12.20
CA GLY A 166 2.24 -25.60 -12.94
C GLY A 166 2.25 -25.99 -14.42
N GLU A 167 1.28 -26.76 -14.91
CA GLU A 167 1.15 -27.14 -16.30
C GLU A 167 0.21 -26.20 -17.07
N CYS A 168 0.58 -25.80 -18.27
CA CYS A 168 -0.27 -24.99 -19.13
C CYS A 168 -1.45 -25.82 -19.65
N ILE A 169 -2.68 -25.34 -19.41
CA ILE A 169 -3.92 -26.04 -19.79
C ILE A 169 -4.69 -25.36 -20.91
N SER A 170 -4.43 -24.09 -21.18
CA SER A 170 -5.02 -23.37 -22.30
C SER A 170 -4.18 -22.15 -22.69
N SER A 171 -4.16 -21.81 -23.98
CA SER A 171 -3.49 -20.62 -24.49
C SER A 171 -4.15 -20.12 -25.77
N GLY A 172 -4.21 -18.80 -25.95
CA GLY A 172 -4.67 -18.15 -27.18
C GLY A 172 -3.61 -18.12 -28.30
N GLY A 173 -2.38 -18.61 -28.05
CA GLY A 173 -1.26 -18.52 -29.00
C GLY A 173 -0.12 -19.54 -28.77
N GLY A 174 -0.36 -20.59 -28.00
CA GLY A 174 0.64 -21.56 -27.57
C GLY A 174 1.08 -21.33 -26.12
N CYS A 175 1.32 -22.41 -25.38
CA CYS A 175 1.81 -22.30 -24.01
C CYS A 175 3.23 -21.71 -24.01
N LEU A 176 3.39 -20.59 -23.36
CA LEU A 176 4.70 -20.00 -23.15
C LEU A 176 5.49 -20.85 -22.15
N PRO A 177 6.78 -21.08 -22.36
CA PRO A 177 7.58 -21.81 -21.38
C PRO A 177 7.52 -21.07 -20.04
N SER A 178 7.35 -21.83 -18.95
CA SER A 178 7.55 -21.28 -17.61
C SER A 178 8.99 -20.80 -17.54
N LEU A 179 9.22 -19.49 -17.57
CA LEU A 179 10.53 -18.93 -17.27
C LEU A 179 10.81 -19.27 -15.79
N GLU A 180 11.69 -20.23 -15.58
CA GLU A 180 12.28 -20.47 -14.26
C GLU A 180 12.95 -19.18 -13.81
N LEU A 181 12.61 -18.74 -12.58
CA LEU A 181 13.23 -17.59 -11.91
C LEU A 181 14.61 -17.97 -11.40
#